data_11e49ff05460cdd27b19de106a289fc2
#
_entry.id   11e49ff05460cdd27b19de106a289fc2
#
_cell.length_a   1.000
_cell.length_b   1.000
_cell.length_c   1.000
_cell.angle_alpha   90.00
_cell.angle_beta   90.00
_cell.angle_gamma   90.00
#
_symmetry.space_group_name_H-M   'P 1'
#
loop_
_entity.id
_entity.type
_entity.pdbx_description
1 polymer ?
#
loop_
_entity_poly.entity_id
_entity_poly.type
_entity_poly.pdbx_seq_one_letter_code
_entity_poly.pdbx_strand_id
1 'polypeptide(L)'
;MKKIILSFIFLIVGGYGQKYFQQDVAYNIDVKLNDSLHTLSGYEKITYINNSNETLDYLWFHIWPNAYKSDSSALAKQFIRLGNTKFKYTKEKNRGFIDSLDFSIDGIKAGWEYHSQWNDVIKINLPEPLKPKEKILIETPFFVKLPKIISRLGHNGQHYEITQWYPKPAVYDINGWHPMPYLNMGEFYSEFGTFDVKITLPKKYRIMATGDLVGGASEIAWLDSLAKEGDA
;
A
#
# COMPACT_ATOMS: atom_id res chain seq x y z
N MET A 1 11.64 -61.55 -44.35
CA MET A 1 11.21 -60.19 -44.09
C MET A 1 11.02 -59.97 -42.57
N LYS A 2 11.97 -59.31 -41.89
CA LYS A 2 11.89 -59.01 -40.44
C LYS A 2 11.06 -57.76 -40.24
N LYS A 3 9.93 -57.86 -39.51
CA LYS A 3 9.11 -56.73 -39.13
C LYS A 3 9.75 -56.04 -37.92
N ILE A 4 10.20 -54.80 -38.10
CA ILE A 4 10.67 -53.93 -37.00
C ILE A 4 9.41 -53.27 -36.39
N ILE A 5 9.11 -53.60 -35.13
CA ILE A 5 8.08 -52.96 -34.34
C ILE A 5 8.75 -51.76 -33.65
N LEU A 6 8.40 -50.54 -34.09
CA LEU A 6 8.86 -49.31 -33.46
C LEU A 6 7.91 -48.97 -32.31
N SER A 7 8.34 -49.24 -31.06
CA SER A 7 7.58 -48.84 -29.87
C SER A 7 7.82 -47.37 -29.58
N PHE A 8 6.80 -46.54 -29.78
CA PHE A 8 6.79 -45.14 -29.32
C PHE A 8 6.47 -45.08 -27.82
N ILE A 9 7.49 -44.79 -27.01
CA ILE A 9 7.29 -44.48 -25.61
C ILE A 9 6.88 -43.00 -25.50
N PHE A 10 5.58 -42.73 -25.24
CA PHE A 10 5.10 -41.42 -24.89
C PHE A 10 5.50 -41.10 -23.45
N LEU A 11 6.55 -40.31 -23.25
CA LEU A 11 6.85 -39.68 -21.97
C LEU A 11 5.79 -38.57 -21.72
N ILE A 12 4.80 -38.88 -20.89
CA ILE A 12 3.90 -37.84 -20.34
C ILE A 12 4.74 -37.06 -19.32
N VAL A 13 5.34 -35.97 -19.75
CA VAL A 13 5.87 -34.95 -18.84
C VAL A 13 4.63 -34.25 -18.25
N GLY A 14 4.25 -34.68 -17.05
CA GLY A 14 3.27 -33.97 -16.26
C GLY A 14 3.80 -32.57 -15.99
N GLY A 15 3.35 -31.58 -16.75
CA GLY A 15 3.60 -30.21 -16.43
C GLY A 15 2.86 -29.87 -15.12
N TYR A 16 3.59 -29.85 -14.02
CA TYR A 16 3.10 -29.22 -12.80
C TYR A 16 3.03 -27.73 -13.07
N GLY A 17 1.89 -27.27 -13.59
CA GLY A 17 1.59 -25.86 -13.62
C GLY A 17 1.61 -25.35 -12.19
N GLN A 18 2.53 -24.43 -11.88
CA GLN A 18 2.57 -23.78 -10.58
C GLN A 18 1.20 -23.12 -10.36
N LYS A 19 0.51 -23.51 -9.29
CA LYS A 19 -0.84 -23.06 -9.04
C LYS A 19 -0.79 -21.58 -8.66
N TYR A 20 -1.33 -20.70 -9.51
CA TYR A 20 -1.48 -19.29 -9.24
C TYR A 20 -2.25 -19.06 -7.93
N PHE A 21 -1.81 -18.13 -7.11
CA PHE A 21 -2.50 -17.67 -5.94
C PHE A 21 -2.30 -16.16 -5.77
N GLN A 22 -3.22 -15.52 -5.09
CA GLN A 22 -3.10 -14.17 -4.54
C GLN A 22 -3.45 -14.23 -3.07
N GLN A 23 -2.86 -13.35 -2.28
CA GLN A 23 -3.23 -13.20 -0.88
C GLN A 23 -4.56 -12.44 -0.80
N ASP A 24 -5.40 -12.80 0.16
CA ASP A 24 -6.62 -12.05 0.44
C ASP A 24 -6.32 -11.01 1.51
N VAL A 25 -6.65 -9.75 1.20
CA VAL A 25 -6.41 -8.63 2.11
C VAL A 25 -7.68 -7.80 2.24
N ALA A 26 -8.09 -7.54 3.48
CA ALA A 26 -9.20 -6.64 3.76
C ALA A 26 -8.76 -5.53 4.72
N TYR A 27 -9.05 -4.30 4.36
CA TYR A 27 -8.67 -3.10 5.12
C TYR A 27 -9.88 -2.45 5.75
N ASN A 28 -9.76 -2.10 7.04
CA ASN A 28 -10.66 -1.17 7.73
C ASN A 28 -9.81 -0.02 8.27
N ILE A 29 -10.02 1.18 7.74
CA ILE A 29 -9.17 2.35 8.02
C ILE A 29 -10.02 3.51 8.53
N ASP A 30 -9.70 4.06 9.70
CA ASP A 30 -10.22 5.35 10.18
C ASP A 30 -9.12 6.39 10.10
N VAL A 31 -9.34 7.48 9.35
CA VAL A 31 -8.34 8.52 9.11
C VAL A 31 -8.93 9.91 9.23
N LYS A 32 -8.15 10.82 9.81
CA LYS A 32 -8.52 12.23 10.00
C LYS A 32 -7.44 13.15 9.41
N LEU A 33 -7.88 14.12 8.60
CA LEU A 33 -7.04 15.20 8.10
C LEU A 33 -6.98 16.37 9.10
N ASN A 34 -5.75 16.80 9.42
CA ASN A 34 -5.49 18.09 10.03
C ASN A 34 -4.91 19.02 8.96
N ASP A 35 -5.73 19.93 8.45
CA ASP A 35 -5.37 20.83 7.34
C ASP A 35 -4.52 22.04 7.77
N SER A 36 -4.43 22.32 9.06
CA SER A 36 -3.54 23.36 9.59
C SER A 36 -2.09 22.88 9.69
N LEU A 37 -1.91 21.58 9.98
CA LEU A 37 -0.60 20.94 10.10
C LEU A 37 -0.21 20.14 8.85
N HIS A 38 -1.13 19.96 7.91
CA HIS A 38 -0.99 19.10 6.73
C HIS A 38 -0.62 17.67 7.11
N THR A 39 -1.42 17.05 7.99
CA THR A 39 -1.15 15.72 8.51
C THR A 39 -2.39 14.84 8.47
N LEU A 40 -2.16 13.52 8.36
CA LEU A 40 -3.16 12.50 8.59
C LEU A 40 -2.84 11.79 9.91
N SER A 41 -3.87 11.50 10.70
CA SER A 41 -3.78 10.59 11.83
C SER A 41 -4.79 9.49 11.61
N GLY A 42 -4.37 8.24 11.69
CA GLY A 42 -5.24 7.11 11.40
C GLY A 42 -4.93 5.90 12.25
N TYR A 43 -5.84 4.96 12.14
CA TYR A 43 -5.73 3.61 12.67
C TYR A 43 -6.26 2.64 11.63
N GLU A 44 -5.56 1.55 11.42
CA GLU A 44 -5.99 0.54 10.48
C GLU A 44 -6.00 -0.86 11.09
N LYS A 45 -6.92 -1.65 10.54
CA LYS A 45 -7.04 -3.09 10.77
C LYS A 45 -6.98 -3.77 9.43
N ILE A 46 -6.06 -4.71 9.29
CA ILE A 46 -5.84 -5.47 8.07
C ILE A 46 -6.07 -6.94 8.39
N THR A 47 -7.08 -7.54 7.76
CA THR A 47 -7.20 -8.99 7.73
C THR A 47 -6.37 -9.51 6.58
N TYR A 48 -5.41 -10.38 6.85
CA TYR A 48 -4.53 -10.99 5.85
C TYR A 48 -4.68 -12.51 5.89
N ILE A 49 -4.92 -13.13 4.73
CA ILE A 49 -5.06 -14.59 4.59
C ILE A 49 -3.90 -15.10 3.73
N ASN A 50 -3.16 -16.07 4.26
CA ASN A 50 -2.08 -16.72 3.52
C ASN A 50 -2.64 -17.78 2.55
N ASN A 51 -2.80 -17.40 1.29
CA ASN A 51 -3.26 -18.30 0.23
C ASN A 51 -2.15 -19.09 -0.46
N SER A 52 -0.90 -18.89 -0.05
CA SER A 52 0.23 -19.67 -0.53
C SER A 52 0.24 -21.10 0.07
N ASN A 53 1.16 -21.93 -0.40
CA ASN A 53 1.44 -23.23 0.18
C ASN A 53 2.59 -23.18 1.22
N GLU A 54 3.16 -22.00 1.45
CA GLU A 54 4.29 -21.80 2.34
C GLU A 54 3.83 -21.18 3.66
N THR A 55 4.53 -21.50 4.73
CA THR A 55 4.36 -20.83 6.02
C THR A 55 5.14 -19.51 6.01
N LEU A 56 4.53 -18.43 6.47
CA LEU A 56 5.13 -17.11 6.53
C LEU A 56 5.54 -16.77 7.96
N ASP A 57 6.82 -16.49 8.17
CA ASP A 57 7.36 -16.07 9.48
C ASP A 57 7.38 -14.54 9.64
N TYR A 58 7.20 -13.82 8.55
CA TYR A 58 7.19 -12.36 8.50
C TYR A 58 6.38 -11.87 7.31
N LEU A 59 6.02 -10.59 7.35
CA LEU A 59 5.43 -9.86 6.24
C LEU A 59 6.30 -8.65 5.88
N TRP A 60 6.49 -8.38 4.58
CA TRP A 60 6.98 -7.09 4.13
C TRP A 60 5.82 -6.10 4.01
N PHE A 61 6.07 -4.87 4.44
CA PHE A 61 5.10 -3.78 4.36
C PHE A 61 5.68 -2.58 3.63
N HIS A 62 4.85 -1.92 2.84
CA HIS A 62 5.12 -0.62 2.26
C HIS A 62 4.61 0.48 3.19
N ILE A 63 5.48 1.38 3.56
CA ILE A 63 5.21 2.63 4.28
C ILE A 63 5.67 3.80 3.42
N TRP A 64 5.13 3.84 2.21
CA TRP A 64 5.59 4.69 1.10
C TRP A 64 5.63 6.20 1.36
N PRO A 65 4.88 6.83 2.31
CA PRO A 65 5.11 8.23 2.68
C PRO A 65 6.55 8.52 3.13
N ASN A 66 7.31 7.52 3.60
CA ASN A 66 8.72 7.68 3.94
C ASN A 66 9.64 7.92 2.74
N ALA A 67 9.19 7.65 1.51
CA ALA A 67 9.92 8.04 0.30
C ALA A 67 10.17 9.57 0.23
N TYR A 68 9.28 10.35 0.86
CA TYR A 68 9.35 11.81 0.91
C TYR A 68 10.16 12.36 2.11
N LYS A 69 10.73 11.49 2.94
CA LYS A 69 11.40 11.87 4.18
C LYS A 69 12.79 12.46 3.95
N SER A 70 13.55 11.93 3.01
CA SER A 70 14.94 12.32 2.80
C SER A 70 15.35 12.37 1.33
N ASP A 71 16.46 13.04 1.05
CA ASP A 71 17.10 13.08 -0.27
C ASP A 71 17.92 11.82 -0.59
N SER A 72 18.02 10.88 0.34
CA SER A 72 18.65 9.56 0.16
C SER A 72 17.66 8.45 -0.20
N SER A 73 16.34 8.74 -0.21
CA SER A 73 15.30 7.78 -0.60
C SER A 73 15.45 7.31 -2.05
N ALA A 74 14.86 6.17 -2.39
CA ALA A 74 14.82 5.67 -3.76
C ALA A 74 14.14 6.66 -4.71
N LEU A 75 13.05 7.31 -4.26
CA LEU A 75 12.37 8.40 -4.96
C LEU A 75 13.32 9.55 -5.28
N ALA A 76 14.06 10.04 -4.30
CA ALA A 76 15.02 11.13 -4.48
C ALA A 76 16.12 10.78 -5.46
N LYS A 77 16.67 9.57 -5.36
CA LYS A 77 17.68 9.04 -6.28
C LYS A 77 17.14 8.93 -7.71
N GLN A 78 15.89 8.49 -7.87
CA GLN A 78 15.25 8.44 -9.18
C GLN A 78 15.09 9.84 -9.79
N PHE A 79 14.61 10.82 -9.02
CA PHE A 79 14.50 12.21 -9.49
C PHE A 79 15.86 12.75 -9.98
N ILE A 80 16.92 12.56 -9.20
CA ILE A 80 18.29 13.01 -9.58
C ILE A 80 18.73 12.35 -10.89
N ARG A 81 18.53 11.04 -11.02
CA ARG A 81 18.87 10.28 -12.23
C ARG A 81 18.13 10.80 -13.48
N LEU A 82 16.89 11.29 -13.28
CA LEU A 82 16.06 11.89 -14.33
C LEU A 82 16.30 13.39 -14.53
N GLY A 83 17.37 13.96 -13.95
CA GLY A 83 17.72 15.37 -14.06
C GLY A 83 16.90 16.32 -13.21
N ASN A 84 16.01 15.83 -12.32
CA ASN A 84 15.21 16.65 -11.45
C ASN A 84 15.82 16.72 -10.05
N THR A 85 16.37 17.87 -9.70
CA THR A 85 17.02 18.11 -8.40
C THR A 85 16.12 18.83 -7.38
N LYS A 86 14.88 19.17 -7.72
CA LYS A 86 13.97 19.97 -6.86
C LYS A 86 13.76 19.32 -5.51
N PHE A 87 13.56 18.00 -5.47
CA PHE A 87 13.36 17.29 -4.21
C PHE A 87 14.61 17.25 -3.33
N LYS A 88 15.79 17.11 -3.92
CA LYS A 88 17.08 17.15 -3.21
C LYS A 88 17.22 18.41 -2.35
N TYR A 89 16.82 19.56 -2.90
CA TYR A 89 16.91 20.86 -2.24
C TYR A 89 15.63 21.27 -1.49
N THR A 90 14.64 20.39 -1.40
CA THR A 90 13.41 20.63 -0.64
C THR A 90 13.74 20.74 0.85
N LYS A 91 13.31 21.85 1.48
CA LYS A 91 13.49 22.08 2.91
C LYS A 91 12.76 21.01 3.71
N GLU A 92 13.30 20.60 4.85
CA GLU A 92 12.75 19.53 5.71
C GLU A 92 11.28 19.78 6.10
N LYS A 93 10.89 21.02 6.38
CA LYS A 93 9.50 21.38 6.68
C LYS A 93 8.50 21.06 5.57
N ASN A 94 8.96 20.94 4.31
CA ASN A 94 8.16 20.63 3.12
C ASN A 94 8.24 19.13 2.73
N ARG A 95 8.99 18.32 3.49
CA ARG A 95 9.09 16.88 3.31
C ARG A 95 7.97 16.17 4.06
N GLY A 96 7.66 14.95 3.64
CA GLY A 96 6.65 14.10 4.26
C GLY A 96 7.26 12.83 4.84
N PHE A 97 6.52 12.18 5.71
CA PHE A 97 6.89 10.89 6.28
C PHE A 97 5.66 10.21 6.90
N ILE A 98 5.80 8.93 7.23
CA ILE A 98 4.88 8.20 8.10
C ILE A 98 5.61 7.84 9.40
N ASP A 99 4.88 7.87 10.51
CA ASP A 99 5.38 7.58 11.85
C ASP A 99 4.28 6.98 12.73
N SER A 100 4.57 6.80 14.02
CA SER A 100 3.66 6.28 15.05
C SER A 100 3.15 4.87 14.77
N LEU A 101 3.95 4.06 14.05
CA LEU A 101 3.63 2.67 13.77
C LEU A 101 3.86 1.81 15.02
N ASP A 102 2.83 1.10 15.47
CA ASP A 102 2.88 0.17 16.59
C ASP A 102 2.06 -1.07 16.26
N PHE A 103 2.67 -1.98 15.51
CA PHE A 103 2.00 -3.15 14.98
C PHE A 103 1.66 -4.17 16.06
N SER A 104 0.42 -4.68 16.01
CA SER A 104 0.02 -5.90 16.69
C SER A 104 -0.58 -6.90 15.70
N ILE A 105 -0.38 -8.18 16.00
CA ILE A 105 -0.90 -9.31 15.24
C ILE A 105 -1.76 -10.13 16.20
N ASP A 106 -3.07 -10.22 15.93
CA ASP A 106 -4.04 -10.88 16.80
C ASP A 106 -3.96 -10.41 18.27
N GLY A 107 -3.71 -9.10 18.46
CA GLY A 107 -3.55 -8.45 19.75
C GLY A 107 -2.17 -8.61 20.40
N ILE A 108 -1.24 -9.35 19.81
CA ILE A 108 0.13 -9.51 20.30
C ILE A 108 1.04 -8.49 19.60
N LYS A 109 1.83 -7.74 20.39
CA LYS A 109 2.77 -6.75 19.84
C LYS A 109 3.79 -7.43 18.93
N ALA A 110 3.93 -6.92 17.69
CA ALA A 110 4.88 -7.41 16.69
C ALA A 110 6.05 -6.46 16.53
N GLY A 111 7.27 -7.02 16.54
CA GLY A 111 8.48 -6.27 16.21
C GLY A 111 8.60 -6.04 14.72
N TRP A 112 9.14 -4.89 14.35
CA TRP A 112 9.41 -4.58 12.93
C TRP A 112 10.75 -3.86 12.76
N GLU A 113 11.28 -3.91 11.55
CA GLU A 113 12.57 -3.31 11.18
C GLU A 113 12.51 -2.73 9.76
N TYR A 114 13.31 -1.71 9.49
CA TYR A 114 13.44 -1.18 8.14
C TYR A 114 14.15 -2.16 7.20
N HIS A 115 13.74 -2.14 5.94
CA HIS A 115 14.50 -2.80 4.88
C HIS A 115 15.91 -2.18 4.78
N SER A 116 16.93 -3.02 4.53
CA SER A 116 18.34 -2.59 4.54
C SER A 116 18.68 -1.48 3.53
N GLN A 117 17.90 -1.34 2.46
CA GLN A 117 18.15 -0.38 1.37
C GLN A 117 17.09 0.72 1.26
N TRP A 118 15.87 0.48 1.76
CA TRP A 118 14.72 1.37 1.52
C TRP A 118 14.06 1.77 2.84
N ASN A 119 13.97 3.07 3.05
CA ASN A 119 13.38 3.65 4.27
C ASN A 119 11.84 3.66 4.26
N ASP A 120 11.23 3.29 3.16
CA ASP A 120 9.79 3.25 2.91
C ASP A 120 9.24 1.80 2.78
N VAL A 121 10.07 0.83 3.19
CA VAL A 121 9.73 -0.60 3.30
C VAL A 121 10.17 -1.10 4.67
N ILE A 122 9.30 -1.87 5.31
CA ILE A 122 9.59 -2.50 6.62
C ILE A 122 9.25 -3.99 6.58
N LYS A 123 9.90 -4.73 7.45
CA LYS A 123 9.63 -6.14 7.74
C LYS A 123 8.98 -6.26 9.10
N ILE A 124 7.83 -6.89 9.18
CA ILE A 124 7.12 -7.20 10.42
C ILE A 124 7.32 -8.68 10.72
N ASN A 125 7.92 -8.99 11.87
CA ASN A 125 8.08 -10.37 12.31
C ASN A 125 6.78 -10.84 12.95
N LEU A 126 6.24 -11.97 12.50
CA LEU A 126 5.02 -12.53 13.05
C LEU A 126 5.32 -13.18 14.41
N PRO A 127 4.50 -12.96 15.45
CA PRO A 127 4.65 -13.65 16.74
C PRO A 127 4.54 -15.17 16.63
N GLU A 128 3.67 -15.63 15.72
CA GLU A 128 3.49 -17.04 15.36
C GLU A 128 3.53 -17.18 13.84
N PRO A 129 4.15 -18.24 13.30
CA PRO A 129 4.19 -18.46 11.87
C PRO A 129 2.78 -18.62 11.27
N LEU A 130 2.49 -17.91 10.18
CA LEU A 130 1.20 -17.95 9.48
C LEU A 130 1.20 -19.09 8.45
N LYS A 131 0.51 -20.20 8.76
CA LYS A 131 0.42 -21.35 7.88
C LYS A 131 -0.49 -21.12 6.67
N PRO A 132 -0.40 -22.00 5.65
CA PRO A 132 -1.32 -21.98 4.53
C PRO A 132 -2.79 -21.97 4.97
N LYS A 133 -3.59 -21.08 4.39
CA LYS A 133 -5.03 -20.89 4.65
C LYS A 133 -5.38 -20.29 6.00
N GLU A 134 -4.40 -20.01 6.85
CA GLU A 134 -4.64 -19.26 8.07
C GLU A 134 -4.79 -17.76 7.79
N LYS A 135 -5.44 -17.08 8.69
CA LYS A 135 -5.65 -15.62 8.67
C LYS A 135 -5.15 -14.99 9.95
N ILE A 136 -4.71 -13.75 9.85
CA ILE A 136 -4.33 -12.91 10.98
C ILE A 136 -5.00 -11.54 10.88
N LEU A 137 -5.18 -10.89 12.02
CA LEU A 137 -5.57 -9.50 12.13
C LEU A 137 -4.34 -8.66 12.49
N ILE A 138 -3.96 -7.76 11.60
CA ILE A 138 -2.86 -6.82 11.78
C ILE A 138 -3.47 -5.47 12.13
N GLU A 139 -2.98 -4.82 13.18
CA GLU A 139 -3.49 -3.51 13.61
C GLU A 139 -2.32 -2.56 13.87
N THR A 140 -2.47 -1.30 13.47
CA THR A 140 -1.49 -0.26 13.78
C THR A 140 -2.12 1.14 13.75
N PRO A 141 -1.79 2.03 14.69
CA PRO A 141 -1.93 3.45 14.46
C PRO A 141 -0.92 3.91 13.41
N PHE A 142 -1.19 5.05 12.78
CA PHE A 142 -0.22 5.72 11.92
C PHE A 142 -0.43 7.23 11.90
N PHE A 143 0.64 7.94 11.65
CA PHE A 143 0.66 9.38 11.47
C PHE A 143 1.42 9.70 10.18
N VAL A 144 0.81 10.47 9.27
CA VAL A 144 1.46 10.90 8.03
C VAL A 144 1.59 12.41 8.01
N LYS A 145 2.81 12.92 7.90
CA LYS A 145 3.06 14.30 7.49
C LYS A 145 3.03 14.36 5.97
N LEU A 146 2.08 15.12 5.42
CA LEU A 146 1.96 15.30 3.98
C LEU A 146 3.05 16.26 3.47
N PRO A 147 3.81 15.89 2.44
CA PRO A 147 4.81 16.77 1.85
C PRO A 147 4.14 17.91 1.09
N LYS A 148 4.86 19.01 0.84
CA LYS A 148 4.48 19.90 -0.26
C LYS A 148 4.56 19.08 -1.55
N ILE A 149 3.51 19.20 -2.40
CA ILE A 149 3.37 18.31 -3.56
C ILE A 149 4.61 18.28 -4.46
N ILE A 150 5.05 17.08 -4.80
CA ILE A 150 6.17 16.85 -5.69
C ILE A 150 6.00 15.61 -6.58
N SER A 151 5.12 14.69 -6.20
CA SER A 151 4.71 13.50 -6.93
C SER A 151 3.22 13.30 -6.70
N ARG A 152 2.78 12.10 -6.31
CA ARG A 152 1.36 11.74 -6.17
C ARG A 152 0.84 11.86 -4.72
N LEU A 153 1.66 12.27 -3.77
CA LEU A 153 1.26 12.51 -2.37
C LEU A 153 1.66 13.91 -1.96
N GLY A 154 0.73 14.70 -1.46
CA GLY A 154 1.07 15.98 -0.88
C GLY A 154 -0.03 17.01 -0.87
N HIS A 155 0.37 18.25 -0.58
CA HIS A 155 -0.53 19.40 -0.56
C HIS A 155 0.06 20.59 -1.32
N ASN A 156 -0.83 21.42 -1.84
CA ASN A 156 -0.51 22.78 -2.33
C ASN A 156 -1.49 23.77 -1.70
N GLY A 157 -1.03 24.46 -0.66
CA GLY A 157 -1.93 25.21 0.22
C GLY A 157 -2.96 24.27 0.84
N GLN A 158 -4.24 24.53 0.60
CA GLN A 158 -5.38 23.76 1.11
C GLN A 158 -5.90 22.71 0.10
N HIS A 159 -5.22 22.48 -1.00
CA HIS A 159 -5.50 21.39 -1.93
C HIS A 159 -4.65 20.19 -1.60
N TYR A 160 -5.24 18.99 -1.59
CA TYR A 160 -4.60 17.74 -1.21
C TYR A 160 -4.74 16.69 -2.29
N GLU A 161 -3.62 16.03 -2.62
CA GLU A 161 -3.58 14.79 -3.37
C GLU A 161 -2.98 13.72 -2.46
N ILE A 162 -3.76 12.69 -2.13
CA ILE A 162 -3.41 11.73 -1.09
C ILE A 162 -3.49 10.32 -1.69
N THR A 163 -2.36 9.84 -2.19
CA THR A 163 -2.22 8.49 -2.74
C THR A 163 -1.14 7.71 -1.99
N GLN A 164 -1.27 6.38 -1.91
CA GLN A 164 -0.27 5.50 -1.31
C GLN A 164 0.15 5.91 0.13
N TRP A 165 -0.84 6.29 0.94
CA TRP A 165 -0.66 7.02 2.20
C TRP A 165 -0.71 6.16 3.46
N TYR A 166 -1.24 4.95 3.40
CA TYR A 166 -1.41 4.02 4.53
C TYR A 166 -0.41 2.86 4.43
N PRO A 167 -0.04 2.22 5.57
CA PRO A 167 0.76 1.01 5.56
C PRO A 167 0.03 -0.14 4.84
N LYS A 168 0.73 -0.96 4.08
CA LYS A 168 0.12 -2.10 3.40
C LYS A 168 1.11 -3.22 3.15
N PRO A 169 0.68 -4.50 3.20
CA PRO A 169 1.55 -5.62 2.87
C PRO A 169 2.04 -5.53 1.42
N ALA A 170 3.30 -5.90 1.22
CA ALA A 170 3.84 -6.16 -0.10
C ALA A 170 3.21 -7.42 -0.69
N VAL A 171 3.22 -7.54 -2.01
CA VAL A 171 2.74 -8.76 -2.67
C VAL A 171 3.64 -9.94 -2.34
N TYR A 172 3.02 -11.08 -2.06
CA TYR A 172 3.66 -12.39 -1.98
C TYR A 172 2.99 -13.33 -2.97
N ASP A 173 3.70 -13.68 -4.03
CA ASP A 173 3.22 -14.56 -5.08
C ASP A 173 4.12 -15.80 -5.28
N ILE A 174 3.95 -16.50 -6.38
CA ILE A 174 4.73 -17.72 -6.70
C ILE A 174 6.25 -17.48 -6.81
N ASN A 175 6.68 -16.24 -6.95
CA ASN A 175 8.09 -15.83 -7.00
C ASN A 175 8.61 -15.33 -5.65
N GLY A 176 7.77 -15.34 -4.61
CA GLY A 176 8.08 -14.85 -3.28
C GLY A 176 7.62 -13.43 -3.02
N TRP A 177 8.30 -12.75 -2.11
CA TRP A 177 7.99 -11.38 -1.71
C TRP A 177 8.45 -10.35 -2.75
N HIS A 178 7.60 -9.34 -2.99
CA HIS A 178 7.89 -8.20 -3.86
C HIS A 178 7.92 -6.87 -3.07
N PRO A 179 8.81 -6.72 -2.08
CA PRO A 179 9.00 -5.43 -1.43
C PRO A 179 9.63 -4.47 -2.44
N MET A 180 9.06 -3.28 -2.56
CA MET A 180 9.55 -2.27 -3.49
C MET A 180 9.43 -0.87 -2.91
N PRO A 181 10.40 0.02 -3.17
CA PRO A 181 10.32 1.39 -2.73
C PRO A 181 9.33 2.17 -3.60
N TYR A 182 8.80 3.27 -3.06
CA TYR A 182 8.04 4.22 -3.85
C TYR A 182 8.93 4.92 -4.89
N LEU A 183 8.47 4.92 -6.13
CA LEU A 183 9.12 5.61 -7.24
C LEU A 183 8.14 6.55 -7.96
N ASN A 184 8.64 7.64 -8.53
CA ASN A 184 7.84 8.55 -9.34
C ASN A 184 7.50 7.96 -10.71
N MET A 185 8.43 7.18 -11.27
CA MET A 185 8.28 6.45 -12.54
C MET A 185 8.34 4.96 -12.25
N GLY A 186 7.33 4.23 -12.69
CA GLY A 186 7.13 2.80 -12.45
C GLY A 186 5.71 2.52 -11.99
N GLU A 187 5.31 1.25 -12.09
CA GLU A 187 4.02 0.78 -11.63
C GLU A 187 4.10 0.31 -10.18
N PHE A 188 3.01 0.50 -9.44
CA PHE A 188 2.86 -0.05 -8.11
C PHE A 188 2.35 -1.48 -8.19
N TYR A 189 2.97 -2.38 -7.42
CA TYR A 189 2.52 -3.75 -7.29
C TYR A 189 1.96 -3.94 -5.88
N SER A 190 0.66 -4.18 -5.80
CA SER A 190 -0.07 -4.35 -4.53
C SER A 190 -1.11 -5.43 -4.70
N GLU A 191 -1.44 -6.14 -3.62
CA GLU A 191 -2.55 -7.07 -3.61
C GLU A 191 -3.88 -6.35 -3.85
N PHE A 192 -4.79 -7.01 -4.52
CA PHE A 192 -6.19 -6.62 -4.50
C PHE A 192 -6.76 -6.82 -3.10
N GLY A 193 -7.74 -6.01 -2.74
CA GLY A 193 -8.34 -6.11 -1.41
C GLY A 193 -9.69 -5.43 -1.34
N THR A 194 -10.40 -5.68 -0.24
CA THR A 194 -11.59 -4.94 0.12
C THR A 194 -11.21 -3.80 1.05
N PHE A 195 -11.91 -2.65 0.92
CA PHE A 195 -11.61 -1.46 1.69
C PHE A 195 -12.89 -0.90 2.31
N ASP A 196 -12.87 -0.72 3.62
CA ASP A 196 -13.82 0.07 4.37
C ASP A 196 -13.05 1.25 4.99
N VAL A 197 -13.29 2.46 4.47
CA VAL A 197 -12.48 3.63 4.82
C VAL A 197 -13.36 4.76 5.33
N LYS A 198 -13.18 5.10 6.59
CA LYS A 198 -13.80 6.26 7.22
C LYS A 198 -12.85 7.45 7.20
N ILE A 199 -13.25 8.51 6.47
CA ILE A 199 -12.43 9.72 6.30
C ILE A 199 -13.10 10.90 7.01
N THR A 200 -12.38 11.50 7.96
CA THR A 200 -12.83 12.69 8.69
C THR A 200 -12.09 13.92 8.17
N LEU A 201 -12.85 14.90 7.67
CA LEU A 201 -12.33 16.15 7.09
C LEU A 201 -12.98 17.36 7.76
N PRO A 202 -12.31 18.54 7.77
CA PRO A 202 -12.98 19.82 8.02
C PRO A 202 -14.08 20.08 6.98
N LYS A 203 -15.21 20.67 7.41
CA LYS A 203 -16.43 20.85 6.58
C LYS A 203 -16.23 21.58 5.25
N LYS A 204 -15.16 22.36 5.10
CA LYS A 204 -14.86 23.09 3.86
C LYS A 204 -14.35 22.22 2.72
N TYR A 205 -13.96 20.97 3.00
CA TYR A 205 -13.47 20.05 1.98
C TYR A 205 -14.59 19.19 1.39
N ARG A 206 -14.38 18.79 0.16
CA ARG A 206 -15.07 17.69 -0.51
C ARG A 206 -14.06 16.63 -0.86
N ILE A 207 -14.44 15.38 -0.74
CA ILE A 207 -13.59 14.25 -1.05
C ILE A 207 -13.98 13.66 -2.41
N MET A 208 -12.95 13.33 -3.18
CA MET A 208 -13.06 12.46 -4.34
C MET A 208 -12.20 11.23 -4.07
N ALA A 209 -12.80 10.07 -4.00
CA ALA A 209 -12.13 8.81 -3.72
C ALA A 209 -12.68 7.71 -4.65
N THR A 210 -11.92 6.63 -4.80
CA THR A 210 -12.42 5.41 -5.46
C THR A 210 -13.33 4.65 -4.50
N GLY A 211 -14.32 3.89 -5.06
CA GLY A 211 -15.29 3.13 -4.29
C GLY A 211 -16.64 3.85 -4.15
N ASP A 212 -17.55 3.20 -3.44
CA ASP A 212 -18.90 3.71 -3.22
C ASP A 212 -18.96 4.54 -1.95
N LEU A 213 -19.62 5.70 -2.01
CA LEU A 213 -19.84 6.55 -0.84
C LEU A 213 -20.98 5.98 0.00
N VAL A 214 -20.65 5.51 1.22
CA VAL A 214 -21.60 4.98 2.17
C VAL A 214 -21.93 6.04 3.24
N GLY A 215 -23.21 6.36 3.43
CA GLY A 215 -23.66 7.24 4.53
C GLY A 215 -23.41 8.73 4.34
N GLY A 216 -23.02 9.18 3.16
CA GLY A 216 -22.77 10.60 2.84
C GLY A 216 -23.94 11.30 2.15
N ALA A 217 -25.16 11.30 2.71
CA ALA A 217 -26.36 11.86 2.05
C ALA A 217 -26.20 13.34 1.64
N SER A 218 -25.52 14.16 2.45
CA SER A 218 -25.27 15.57 2.12
C SER A 218 -24.28 15.75 0.97
N GLU A 219 -23.27 14.89 0.89
CA GLU A 219 -22.28 14.85 -0.18
C GLU A 219 -22.89 14.38 -1.50
N ILE A 220 -23.75 13.35 -1.45
CA ILE A 220 -24.48 12.85 -2.61
C ILE A 220 -25.42 13.95 -3.14
N ALA A 221 -26.21 14.58 -2.27
CA ALA A 221 -27.12 15.67 -2.66
C ALA A 221 -26.36 16.86 -3.29
N TRP A 222 -25.16 17.17 -2.78
CA TRP A 222 -24.32 18.22 -3.37
C TRP A 222 -23.78 17.81 -4.76
N LEU A 223 -23.32 16.58 -4.95
CA LEU A 223 -22.87 16.07 -6.24
C LEU A 223 -24.01 16.08 -7.26
N ASP A 224 -25.21 15.65 -6.86
CA ASP A 224 -26.41 15.69 -7.71
C ASP A 224 -26.79 17.12 -8.11
N SER A 225 -26.56 18.12 -7.23
CA SER A 225 -26.81 19.52 -7.59
C SER A 225 -25.84 20.02 -8.65
N LEU A 226 -24.56 19.65 -8.55
CA LEU A 226 -23.54 20.03 -9.54
C LEU A 226 -23.82 19.38 -10.92
N ALA A 227 -24.24 18.12 -10.94
CA ALA A 227 -24.60 17.44 -12.18
C ALA A 227 -25.73 18.18 -12.90
N LYS A 228 -26.77 18.63 -12.19
CA LYS A 228 -27.89 19.39 -12.75
C LYS A 228 -27.49 20.78 -13.26
N GLU A 229 -26.51 21.45 -12.62
CA GLU A 229 -25.96 22.72 -13.08
C GLU A 229 -25.08 22.59 -14.33
N GLY A 230 -24.43 21.44 -14.50
CA GLY A 230 -23.58 21.15 -15.67
C GLY A 230 -24.35 20.78 -16.94
N ASP A 231 -25.61 20.38 -16.80
CA ASP A 231 -26.52 20.04 -17.92
C ASP A 231 -27.35 21.25 -18.42
N ALA A 232 -27.20 22.42 -17.80
CA ALA A 232 -27.89 23.66 -18.13
C ALA A 232 -27.01 24.62 -18.95
#